data_8c4310447155b88dfcea2a88d202e107
#
_entry.id   8c4310447155b88dfcea2a88d202e107
#
_cell.length_a   1.000
_cell.length_b   1.000
_cell.length_c   1.000
_cell.angle_alpha   90.00
_cell.angle_beta   90.00
_cell.angle_gamma   90.00
#
_symmetry.space_group_name_H-M   'P 1'
#
loop_
_entity.id
_entity.type
_entity.pdbx_description
1 polymer ?
#
loop_
_entity_poly.entity_id
_entity_poly.type
_entity_poly.pdbx_seq_one_letter_code
_entity_poly.pdbx_strand_id
1 'polypeptide(L)'
;MTKWLKDLSLLHRIVAVIHFLQGLFMLFGGSFIAKQYGWDYSIGFAAMVEHHGSTLICVSIYFWFLPSLLSLENLKKVSNLGLIVQGILILMPIYHAVFNYFPIDPGFFVMVFVLILLLILFFRVSRQIEAS
;
A
#
# COMPACT_ATOMS: atom_id res chain seq x y z
N MET A 1 -21.54 9.64 5.67
CA MET A 1 -20.51 8.90 4.92
C MET A 1 -21.18 8.23 3.72
N THR A 2 -20.68 8.41 2.52
CA THR A 2 -21.23 7.88 1.26
C THR A 2 -21.25 6.35 1.30
N LYS A 3 -22.25 5.71 0.71
CA LYS A 3 -22.48 4.24 0.78
C LYS A 3 -21.25 3.41 0.35
N TRP A 4 -20.50 3.92 -0.63
CA TRP A 4 -19.30 3.24 -1.16
C TRP A 4 -18.10 3.22 -0.18
N LEU A 5 -17.99 4.18 0.75
CA LEU A 5 -16.96 4.16 1.80
C LEU A 5 -17.25 3.14 2.91
N LYS A 6 -18.42 2.50 2.86
CA LYS A 6 -18.82 1.43 3.79
C LYS A 6 -18.62 0.05 3.19
N ASP A 7 -18.23 -0.01 1.92
CA ASP A 7 -18.05 -1.27 1.19
C ASP A 7 -16.60 -1.75 1.30
N LEU A 8 -16.40 -2.79 2.11
CA LEU A 8 -15.09 -3.40 2.32
C LEU A 8 -14.53 -4.00 1.01
N SER A 9 -15.40 -4.53 0.15
CA SER A 9 -15.00 -5.10 -1.14
C SER A 9 -14.46 -4.01 -2.07
N LEU A 10 -15.12 -2.85 -2.11
CA LEU A 10 -14.65 -1.71 -2.90
C LEU A 10 -13.32 -1.18 -2.38
N LEU A 11 -13.16 -1.13 -1.05
CA LEU A 11 -11.91 -0.68 -0.43
C LEU A 11 -10.72 -1.58 -0.82
N HIS A 12 -10.91 -2.91 -0.82
CA HIS A 12 -9.88 -3.85 -1.30
C HIS A 12 -9.51 -3.61 -2.76
N ARG A 13 -10.49 -3.37 -3.63
CA ARG A 13 -10.24 -3.08 -5.05
C ARG A 13 -9.51 -1.75 -5.26
N ILE A 14 -9.82 -0.72 -4.47
CA ILE A 14 -9.08 0.55 -4.50
C ILE A 14 -7.62 0.32 -4.14
N VAL A 15 -7.36 -0.44 -3.08
CA VAL A 15 -5.99 -0.79 -2.67
C VAL A 15 -5.28 -1.61 -3.75
N ALA A 16 -5.98 -2.54 -4.39
CA ALA A 16 -5.44 -3.30 -5.52
C ALA A 16 -4.97 -2.37 -6.65
N VAL A 17 -5.79 -1.40 -7.05
CA VAL A 17 -5.42 -0.43 -8.10
C VAL A 17 -4.20 0.40 -7.68
N ILE A 18 -4.16 0.88 -6.44
CA ILE A 18 -3.02 1.65 -5.93
C ILE A 18 -1.73 0.83 -6.01
N HIS A 19 -1.74 -0.41 -5.51
CA HIS A 19 -0.57 -1.29 -5.56
C HIS A 19 -0.16 -1.66 -6.98
N PHE A 20 -1.13 -1.87 -7.87
CA PHE A 20 -0.86 -2.15 -9.27
C PHE A 20 -0.13 -0.98 -9.96
N LEU A 21 -0.66 0.25 -9.81
CA LEU A 21 -0.04 1.44 -10.38
C LEU A 21 1.35 1.70 -9.79
N GLN A 22 1.50 1.53 -8.48
CA GLN A 22 2.79 1.66 -7.81
C GLN A 22 3.78 0.61 -8.30
N GLY A 23 3.34 -0.64 -8.47
CA GLY A 23 4.15 -1.72 -9.01
C GLY A 23 4.63 -1.44 -10.43
N LEU A 24 3.74 -0.95 -11.32
CA LEU A 24 4.13 -0.53 -12.66
C LEU A 24 5.13 0.63 -12.63
N PHE A 25 4.90 1.61 -11.77
CA PHE A 25 5.84 2.74 -11.62
C PHE A 25 7.22 2.27 -11.17
N MET A 26 7.31 1.31 -10.26
CA MET A 26 8.59 0.74 -9.85
C MET A 26 9.26 -0.06 -10.96
N LEU A 27 8.52 -0.88 -11.70
CA LEU A 27 9.09 -1.65 -12.82
C LEU A 27 9.72 -0.79 -13.91
N PHE A 28 9.10 0.34 -14.22
CA PHE A 28 9.52 1.18 -15.36
C PHE A 28 10.16 2.51 -14.96
N GLY A 29 9.98 2.93 -13.70
CA GLY A 29 10.44 4.22 -13.18
C GLY A 29 11.70 4.16 -12.30
N GLY A 30 12.38 3.01 -12.21
CA GLY A 30 13.50 2.83 -11.30
C GLY A 30 14.64 3.85 -11.51
N SER A 31 14.99 4.15 -12.76
CA SER A 31 16.01 5.17 -13.07
C SER A 31 15.57 6.58 -12.69
N PHE A 32 14.29 6.90 -12.84
CA PHE A 32 13.71 8.17 -12.41
C PHE A 32 13.76 8.31 -10.88
N ILE A 33 13.40 7.24 -10.16
CA ILE A 33 13.47 7.20 -8.70
C ILE A 33 14.89 7.44 -8.21
N ALA A 34 15.87 6.72 -8.76
CA ALA A 34 17.27 6.89 -8.40
C ALA A 34 17.74 8.33 -8.62
N LYS A 35 17.43 8.91 -9.79
CA LYS A 35 17.78 10.28 -10.13
C LYS A 35 17.17 11.30 -9.17
N GLN A 36 15.89 11.11 -8.79
CA GLN A 36 15.20 12.04 -7.90
C GLN A 36 15.81 12.08 -6.50
N TYR A 37 16.30 10.94 -6.02
CA TYR A 37 16.91 10.84 -4.68
C TYR A 37 18.44 10.91 -4.68
N GLY A 38 19.06 11.15 -5.82
CA GLY A 38 20.51 11.20 -5.94
C GLY A 38 21.21 9.85 -5.69
N TRP A 39 20.52 8.76 -5.94
CA TRP A 39 21.04 7.41 -5.77
C TRP A 39 21.69 6.90 -7.06
N ASP A 40 22.73 6.08 -6.92
CA ASP A 40 23.33 5.39 -8.06
C ASP A 40 22.38 4.35 -8.63
N TYR A 41 22.09 4.47 -9.92
CA TYR A 41 21.30 3.45 -10.64
C TYR A 41 22.18 2.27 -11.02
N SER A 42 22.50 1.44 -10.02
CA SER A 42 23.26 0.21 -10.22
C SER A 42 22.36 -0.95 -10.66
N ILE A 43 22.95 -2.01 -11.20
CA ILE A 43 22.24 -3.25 -11.54
C ILE A 43 21.53 -3.83 -10.31
N GLY A 44 22.17 -3.79 -9.15
CA GLY A 44 21.58 -4.26 -7.89
C GLY A 44 20.37 -3.43 -7.47
N PHE A 45 20.44 -2.10 -7.61
CA PHE A 45 19.31 -1.22 -7.34
C PHE A 45 18.16 -1.49 -8.32
N ALA A 46 18.45 -1.60 -9.62
CA ALA A 46 17.45 -1.92 -10.64
C ALA A 46 16.72 -3.22 -10.33
N ALA A 47 17.46 -4.30 -10.06
CA ALA A 47 16.89 -5.60 -9.71
C ALA A 47 16.01 -5.54 -8.46
N MET A 48 16.42 -4.80 -7.43
CA MET A 48 15.64 -4.61 -6.20
C MET A 48 14.32 -3.88 -6.48
N VAL A 49 14.34 -2.79 -7.24
CA VAL A 49 13.14 -2.01 -7.55
C VAL A 49 12.19 -2.78 -8.46
N GLU A 50 12.70 -3.52 -9.45
CA GLU A 50 11.91 -4.39 -10.33
C GLU A 50 11.26 -5.53 -9.53
N HIS A 51 12.00 -6.19 -8.63
CA HIS A 51 11.47 -7.23 -7.76
C HIS A 51 10.37 -6.69 -6.85
N HIS A 52 10.57 -5.52 -6.25
CA HIS A 52 9.56 -4.87 -5.43
C HIS A 52 8.31 -4.50 -6.25
N GLY A 53 8.49 -3.96 -7.44
CA GLY A 53 7.41 -3.65 -8.38
C GLY A 53 6.59 -4.89 -8.75
N SER A 54 7.26 -5.99 -9.08
CA SER A 54 6.61 -7.27 -9.38
C SER A 54 5.83 -7.80 -8.18
N THR A 55 6.39 -7.70 -6.98
CA THR A 55 5.72 -8.10 -5.73
C THR A 55 4.44 -7.30 -5.51
N LEU A 56 4.46 -5.98 -5.71
CA LEU A 56 3.27 -5.13 -5.58
C LEU A 56 2.18 -5.50 -6.59
N ILE A 57 2.55 -5.85 -7.83
CA ILE A 57 1.59 -6.33 -8.83
C ILE A 57 0.96 -7.65 -8.38
N CYS A 58 1.75 -8.60 -7.88
CA CYS A 58 1.22 -9.85 -7.34
C CYS A 58 0.26 -9.60 -6.17
N VAL A 59 0.62 -8.75 -5.23
CA VAL A 59 -0.21 -8.35 -4.09
C VAL A 59 -1.51 -7.68 -4.58
N SER A 60 -1.44 -6.85 -5.62
CA SER A 60 -2.62 -6.21 -6.19
C SER A 60 -3.63 -7.23 -6.74
N ILE A 61 -3.16 -8.30 -7.37
CA ILE A 61 -4.01 -9.39 -7.86
C ILE A 61 -4.76 -10.04 -6.69
N TYR A 62 -4.08 -10.35 -5.60
CA TYR A 62 -4.75 -10.88 -4.41
C TYR A 62 -5.82 -9.93 -3.87
N PHE A 63 -5.50 -8.65 -3.68
CA PHE A 63 -6.46 -7.66 -3.18
C PHE A 63 -7.67 -7.49 -4.10
N TRP A 64 -7.49 -7.62 -5.42
CA TRP A 64 -8.57 -7.52 -6.40
C TRP A 64 -9.56 -8.70 -6.30
N PHE A 65 -9.06 -9.91 -6.14
CA PHE A 65 -9.88 -11.12 -6.14
C PHE A 65 -10.39 -11.54 -4.75
N LEU A 66 -9.72 -11.17 -3.66
CA LEU A 66 -10.13 -11.51 -2.30
C LEU A 66 -11.63 -11.30 -2.02
N PRO A 67 -12.27 -10.18 -2.41
CA PRO A 67 -13.69 -9.97 -2.16
C PRO A 67 -14.62 -10.95 -2.87
N SER A 68 -14.17 -11.55 -3.98
CA SER A 68 -14.95 -12.55 -4.72
C SER A 68 -14.74 -13.97 -4.21
N LEU A 69 -13.66 -14.21 -3.47
CA LEU A 69 -13.28 -15.52 -2.97
C LEU A 69 -13.71 -15.76 -1.51
N LEU A 70 -13.93 -14.69 -0.74
CA LEU A 70 -14.19 -14.76 0.69
C LEU A 70 -15.61 -14.32 1.03
N SER A 71 -16.21 -14.95 2.05
CA SER A 71 -17.38 -14.40 2.72
C SER A 71 -17.05 -13.06 3.38
N LEU A 72 -18.06 -12.23 3.63
CA LEU A 72 -17.87 -10.93 4.27
C LEU A 72 -17.17 -11.04 5.63
N GLU A 73 -17.49 -12.08 6.41
CA GLU A 73 -16.85 -12.35 7.69
C GLU A 73 -15.35 -12.65 7.54
N ASN A 74 -14.99 -13.51 6.59
CA ASN A 74 -13.59 -13.84 6.35
C ASN A 74 -12.82 -12.65 5.75
N LEU A 75 -13.44 -11.88 4.86
CA LEU A 75 -12.87 -10.67 4.32
C LEU A 75 -12.55 -9.65 5.43
N LYS A 76 -13.43 -9.55 6.45
CA LYS A 76 -13.21 -8.72 7.64
C LYS A 76 -12.02 -9.22 8.46
N LYS A 77 -11.90 -10.54 8.70
CA LYS A 77 -10.75 -11.11 9.42
C LYS A 77 -9.44 -10.80 8.70
N VAL A 78 -9.40 -10.97 7.37
CA VAL A 78 -8.23 -10.62 6.55
C VAL A 78 -7.94 -9.11 6.61
N SER A 79 -8.96 -8.26 6.58
CA SER A 79 -8.79 -6.81 6.70
C SER A 79 -8.22 -6.41 8.06
N ASN A 80 -8.61 -7.06 9.14
CA ASN A 80 -8.04 -6.82 10.46
C ASN A 80 -6.56 -7.21 10.54
N LEU A 81 -6.15 -8.31 9.89
CA LEU A 81 -4.72 -8.63 9.72
C LEU A 81 -4.01 -7.58 8.87
N GLY A 82 -4.67 -7.11 7.81
CA GLY A 82 -4.18 -6.02 6.97
C GLY A 82 -3.89 -4.74 7.74
N LEU A 83 -4.66 -4.43 8.80
CA LEU A 83 -4.39 -3.29 9.68
C LEU A 83 -3.04 -3.42 10.41
N ILE A 84 -2.67 -4.62 10.83
CA ILE A 84 -1.37 -4.88 11.48
C ILE A 84 -0.24 -4.67 10.46
N VAL A 85 -0.40 -5.26 9.26
CA VAL A 85 0.58 -5.11 8.17
C VAL A 85 0.73 -3.63 7.78
N GLN A 86 -0.38 -2.91 7.64
CA GLN A 86 -0.37 -1.50 7.32
C GLN A 86 0.32 -0.65 8.41
N GLY A 87 0.13 -1.00 9.68
CA GLY A 87 0.85 -0.38 10.80
C GLY A 87 2.38 -0.55 10.66
N ILE A 88 2.85 -1.75 10.33
CA ILE A 88 4.26 -2.02 10.08
C ILE A 88 4.78 -1.21 8.88
N LEU A 89 4.01 -1.16 7.78
CA LEU A 89 4.38 -0.40 6.59
C LEU A 89 4.49 1.11 6.85
N ILE A 90 3.72 1.66 7.78
CA ILE A 90 3.83 3.07 8.20
C ILE A 90 5.13 3.30 9.00
N LEU A 91 5.56 2.34 9.80
CA LEU A 91 6.80 2.47 10.58
C LEU A 91 8.06 2.50 9.69
N MET A 92 8.04 1.85 8.52
CA MET A 92 9.21 1.78 7.64
C MET A 92 9.66 3.15 7.11
N PRO A 93 8.81 3.99 6.49
CA PRO A 93 9.24 5.32 6.05
C PRO A 93 9.67 6.21 7.23
N ILE A 94 9.05 6.08 8.39
CA ILE A 94 9.47 6.82 9.60
C ILE A 94 10.88 6.38 10.01
N TYR A 95 11.13 5.07 10.06
CA TYR A 95 12.46 4.53 10.33
C TYR A 95 13.50 5.07 9.35
N HIS A 96 13.21 5.02 8.04
CA HIS A 96 14.12 5.51 7.02
C HIS A 96 14.40 7.02 7.14
N ALA A 97 13.39 7.81 7.52
CA ALA A 97 13.58 9.24 7.76
C ALA A 97 14.45 9.52 8.98
N VAL A 98 14.26 8.78 10.10
CA VAL A 98 15.06 8.93 11.33
C VAL A 98 16.54 8.61 11.08
N PHE A 99 16.83 7.60 10.24
CA PHE A 99 18.20 7.20 9.90
C PHE A 99 18.77 7.92 8.66
N ASN A 100 18.07 8.93 8.13
CA ASN A 100 18.46 9.70 6.95
C ASN A 100 18.66 8.84 5.68
N TYR A 101 17.99 7.70 5.57
CA TYR A 101 17.99 6.89 4.35
C TYR A 101 17.07 7.45 3.27
N PHE A 102 16.12 8.30 3.67
CA PHE A 102 15.13 8.90 2.80
C PHE A 102 15.02 10.41 3.09
N PRO A 103 15.02 11.27 2.10
CA PRO A 103 14.80 12.71 2.32
C PRO A 103 13.35 12.95 2.78
N ILE A 104 13.20 13.85 3.73
CA ILE A 104 11.88 14.33 4.18
C ILE A 104 11.44 15.43 3.23
N ASP A 105 10.85 15.03 2.11
CA ASP A 105 10.35 15.90 1.05
C ASP A 105 8.80 15.86 0.98
N PRO A 106 8.15 16.66 0.12
CA PRO A 106 6.70 16.58 -0.06
C PRO A 106 6.19 15.20 -0.44
N GLY A 107 6.96 14.41 -1.20
CA GLY A 107 6.61 13.04 -1.59
C GLY A 107 6.54 12.09 -0.38
N PHE A 108 7.46 12.26 0.57
CA PHE A 108 7.44 11.54 1.84
C PHE A 108 6.13 11.79 2.60
N PHE A 109 5.72 13.05 2.75
CA PHE A 109 4.46 13.37 3.45
C PHE A 109 3.23 12.84 2.73
N VAL A 110 3.18 12.91 1.40
CA VAL A 110 2.09 12.32 0.61
C VAL A 110 2.01 10.81 0.82
N MET A 111 3.14 10.11 0.78
CA MET A 111 3.20 8.67 1.01
C MET A 111 2.68 8.30 2.40
N VAL A 112 3.19 8.92 3.45
CA VAL A 112 2.76 8.67 4.84
C VAL A 112 1.28 9.00 5.03
N PHE A 113 0.80 10.10 4.46
CA PHE A 113 -0.60 10.49 4.50
C PHE A 113 -1.51 9.43 3.86
N VAL A 114 -1.16 8.92 2.67
CA VAL A 114 -1.93 7.87 1.99
C VAL A 114 -1.99 6.59 2.83
N LEU A 115 -0.86 6.17 3.42
CA LEU A 115 -0.80 4.99 4.29
C LEU A 115 -1.69 5.14 5.53
N ILE A 116 -1.66 6.30 6.19
CA ILE A 116 -2.51 6.61 7.35
C ILE A 116 -3.98 6.66 6.95
N LEU A 117 -4.30 7.29 5.82
CA LEU A 117 -5.67 7.36 5.31
C LEU A 117 -6.23 5.95 5.05
N LEU A 118 -5.48 5.08 4.40
CA LEU A 118 -5.88 3.69 4.18
C LEU A 118 -6.09 2.94 5.49
N LEU A 119 -5.19 3.09 6.47
CA LEU A 119 -5.33 2.49 7.80
C LEU A 119 -6.66 2.92 8.46
N ILE A 120 -6.97 4.22 8.46
CA ILE A 120 -8.20 4.76 9.04
C ILE A 120 -9.43 4.22 8.31
N LEU A 121 -9.40 4.17 6.97
CA LEU A 121 -10.52 3.66 6.18
C LEU A 121 -10.79 2.19 6.47
N PHE A 122 -9.78 1.34 6.46
CA PHE A 122 -9.92 -0.09 6.80
C PHE A 122 -10.42 -0.29 8.22
N PHE A 123 -9.86 0.44 9.20
CA PHE A 123 -10.31 0.37 10.59
C PHE A 123 -11.79 0.74 10.73
N ARG A 124 -12.22 1.86 10.15
CA ARG A 124 -13.61 2.32 10.22
C ARG A 124 -14.58 1.34 9.58
N VAL A 125 -14.26 0.86 8.37
CA VAL A 125 -15.13 -0.06 7.63
C VAL A 125 -15.22 -1.41 8.34
N SER A 126 -14.11 -1.93 8.86
CA SER A 126 -14.10 -3.18 9.63
C SER A 126 -14.98 -3.12 10.89
N ARG A 127 -15.02 -1.98 11.59
CA ARG A 127 -15.83 -1.78 12.80
C ARG A 127 -17.32 -1.58 12.51
N GLN A 128 -17.69 -0.99 11.38
CA GLN A 128 -19.10 -0.77 11.04
C GLN A 128 -19.87 -2.07 10.76
N ILE A 129 -19.17 -3.11 10.31
CA ILE A 129 -19.77 -4.43 10.07
C ILE A 129 -20.09 -5.16 11.40
N GLU A 130 -19.50 -4.75 12.54
CA GLU A 130 -19.81 -5.29 13.86
C GLU A 130 -21.12 -4.74 14.45
N ALA A 131 -21.53 -3.57 14.01
CA ALA A 131 -22.68 -2.84 14.55
C ALA A 131 -23.99 -3.06 13.76
N SER A 132 -23.97 -3.83 12.69
CA SER A 132 -25.12 -4.16 11.84
C SER A 132 -25.48 -5.64 11.93
#